data_81b6642131322bf57013612184962d5e
#
_entry.id   81b6642131322bf57013612184962d5e
#
_cell.length_a   1.000
_cell.length_b   1.000
_cell.length_c   1.000
_cell.angle_alpha   90.00
_cell.angle_beta   90.00
_cell.angle_gamma   90.00
#
_symmetry.space_group_name_H-M   'P 1'
#
loop_
_entity.id
_entity.type
_entity.pdbx_description
1 polymer ?
#
loop_
_entity_poly.entity_id
_entity_poly.type
_entity_poly.pdbx_seq_one_letter_code
_entity_poly.pdbx_strand_id
1 'polypeptide(L)' 'MKELVFEVTQEADGGFVAEALGESIFTEANTWEELRSNVLEVVKGFYFDRPAPERIRLHLVRDELLAAS' A
#
# COMPACT_ATOMS: atom_id res chain seq x y z
N MET A 1 -0.94 -15.95 8.40
CA MET A 1 -1.62 -15.09 7.43
C MET A 1 -1.02 -15.34 6.05
N LYS A 2 -1.87 -15.65 5.09
CA LYS A 2 -1.37 -15.94 3.75
C LYS A 2 -1.26 -14.71 2.88
N GLU A 3 -2.15 -13.77 3.04
CA GLU A 3 -2.16 -12.57 2.22
C GLU A 3 -2.38 -11.33 3.07
N LEU A 4 -1.58 -10.31 2.83
CA LEU A 4 -1.76 -9.00 3.46
C LEU A 4 -2.15 -8.03 2.36
N VAL A 5 -3.27 -7.32 2.55
CA VAL A 5 -3.78 -6.39 1.56
C VAL A 5 -3.47 -4.97 2.00
N PHE A 6 -2.90 -4.19 1.09
CA PHE A 6 -2.74 -2.75 1.27
C PHE A 6 -3.74 -2.04 0.38
N GLU A 7 -4.47 -1.12 0.96
CA GLU A 7 -5.29 -0.20 0.19
C GLU A 7 -4.40 0.98 -0.20
N VAL A 8 -4.30 1.24 -1.50
CA VAL A 8 -3.42 2.28 -2.03
C VAL A 8 -4.26 3.38 -2.66
N THR A 9 -3.96 4.62 -2.30
CA THR A 9 -4.61 5.78 -2.91
C THR A 9 -3.55 6.66 -3.55
N GLN A 10 -3.91 7.33 -4.63
CA GLN A 10 -3.03 8.26 -5.31
C GLN A 10 -3.35 9.68 -4.86
N GLU A 11 -2.33 10.42 -4.46
CA GLU A 11 -2.48 11.78 -4.03
C GLU A 11 -2.62 12.73 -5.22
N ALA A 12 -3.10 13.94 -4.96
CA ALA A 12 -3.30 14.93 -6.02
C ALA A 12 -2.00 15.29 -6.75
N ASP A 13 -0.87 15.19 -6.08
CA ASP A 13 0.45 15.48 -6.66
C ASP A 13 1.06 14.29 -7.41
N GLY A 14 0.33 13.17 -7.47
CA GLY A 14 0.79 11.98 -8.16
C GLY A 14 1.44 10.93 -7.28
N GLY A 15 1.71 11.25 -6.03
CA GLY A 15 2.28 10.28 -5.09
C GLY A 15 1.26 9.24 -4.63
N PHE A 16 1.75 8.20 -3.96
CA PHE A 16 0.92 7.09 -3.49
C PHE A 16 1.04 6.91 -2.00
N VAL A 17 -0.07 6.52 -1.37
CA VAL A 17 -0.13 6.17 0.04
C VAL A 17 -0.69 4.77 0.14
N ALA A 18 -0.05 3.92 0.93
CA ALA A 18 -0.47 2.54 1.13
C ALA A 18 -0.70 2.27 2.62
N GLU A 19 -1.85 1.69 2.94
CA GLU A 19 -2.22 1.35 4.30
C GLU A 19 -2.68 -0.09 4.35
N ALA A 20 -2.09 -0.88 5.25
CA ALA A 20 -2.46 -2.28 5.39
C ALA A 20 -3.82 -2.41 6.05
N LEU A 21 -4.62 -3.32 5.55
CA LEU A 21 -5.91 -3.64 6.17
C LEU A 21 -5.69 -4.65 7.29
N GLY A 22 -6.09 -4.28 8.49
CA GLY A 22 -5.98 -5.16 9.64
C GLY A 22 -4.65 -5.10 10.40
N GLU A 23 -3.69 -4.31 9.93
CA GLU A 23 -2.41 -4.13 10.61
C GLU A 23 -2.05 -2.65 10.61
N SER A 24 -1.25 -2.25 11.58
CA SER A 24 -0.83 -0.86 11.70
C SER A 24 0.44 -0.61 10.87
N ILE A 25 0.31 -0.75 9.56
CA ILE A 25 1.42 -0.56 8.61
C ILE A 25 1.00 0.46 7.58
N PHE A 26 1.85 1.45 7.39
CA PHE A 26 1.59 2.57 6.48
C PHE A 26 2.89 2.93 5.78
N THR A 27 2.82 3.24 4.50
CA THR A 27 3.96 3.79 3.78
C THR A 27 3.48 4.64 2.61
N GLU A 28 4.40 5.42 2.05
CA GLU A 28 4.08 6.27 0.91
C GLU A 28 5.29 6.38 -0.01
N ALA A 29 5.05 6.81 -1.23
CA ALA A 29 6.10 6.93 -2.23
C ALA A 29 5.67 7.88 -3.34
N ASN A 30 6.63 8.36 -4.13
CA ASN A 30 6.35 9.26 -5.24
C ASN A 30 6.01 8.51 -6.53
N THR A 31 6.43 7.25 -6.65
CA THR A 31 6.16 6.44 -7.82
C THR A 31 5.65 5.07 -7.40
N TRP A 32 5.01 4.37 -8.32
CA TRP A 32 4.50 3.03 -8.06
C TRP A 32 5.63 2.05 -7.76
N GLU A 33 6.72 2.13 -8.50
CA GLU A 33 7.86 1.24 -8.28
C GLU A 33 8.48 1.46 -6.90
N GLU A 34 8.62 2.72 -6.51
CA GLU A 34 9.11 3.06 -5.18
C GLU A 34 8.16 2.57 -4.09
N LEU A 35 6.85 2.68 -4.33
CA LEU A 35 5.85 2.18 -3.39
C LEU A 35 5.99 0.68 -3.20
N ARG A 36 6.15 -0.07 -4.28
CA ARG A 36 6.34 -1.53 -4.20
C ARG A 36 7.54 -1.87 -3.33
N SER A 37 8.64 -1.19 -3.56
CA SER A 37 9.86 -1.39 -2.79
C SER A 37 9.65 -1.05 -1.31
N ASN A 38 9.01 0.08 -1.05
CA ASN A 38 8.76 0.51 0.32
C ASN A 38 7.82 -0.43 1.07
N VAL A 39 6.79 -0.94 0.39
CA VAL A 39 5.88 -1.90 0.99
C VAL A 39 6.62 -3.18 1.39
N LEU A 40 7.45 -3.69 0.51
CA LEU A 40 8.23 -4.90 0.82
C LEU A 40 9.14 -4.69 2.02
N GLU A 41 9.79 -3.53 2.11
CA GLU A 41 10.67 -3.23 3.24
C GLU A 41 9.92 -3.09 4.55
N VAL A 42 8.81 -2.35 4.54
CA VAL A 42 8.06 -2.13 5.79
C VAL A 42 7.42 -3.42 6.28
N VAL A 43 6.97 -4.29 5.39
CA VAL A 43 6.41 -5.58 5.77
C VAL A 43 7.51 -6.46 6.37
N LYS A 44 8.67 -6.50 5.74
CA LYS A 44 9.80 -7.27 6.25
C LYS A 44 10.19 -6.83 7.66
N GLY A 45 10.23 -5.53 7.90
CA GLY A 45 10.54 -4.99 9.21
C GLY A 45 9.46 -5.29 10.25
N PHE A 46 8.20 -5.20 9.85
CA PHE A 46 7.08 -5.43 10.76
C PHE A 46 7.00 -6.89 11.22
N TYR A 47 7.35 -7.82 10.35
CA TYR A 47 7.27 -9.25 10.65
C TYR A 47 8.63 -9.88 10.93
N PHE A 48 9.60 -9.10 11.45
CA PHE A 48 10.96 -9.60 11.65
C PHE A 48 11.02 -10.76 12.65
N ASP A 49 10.10 -10.81 13.60
CA ASP A 49 10.10 -11.78 14.70
C ASP A 49 8.97 -12.81 14.63
N ARG A 50 8.28 -12.88 13.49
CA ARG A 50 7.14 -13.78 13.32
C ARG A 50 6.92 -14.07 11.83
N PRO A 51 6.14 -15.11 11.52
CA PRO A 51 5.91 -15.46 10.12
C PRO A 51 5.28 -14.32 9.31
N ALA A 52 5.89 -13.98 8.20
CA ALA A 52 5.37 -12.95 7.31
C ALA A 52 4.29 -13.52 6.39
N PRO A 53 3.43 -12.68 5.80
CA PRO A 53 2.46 -13.15 4.82
C PRO A 53 3.17 -13.71 3.59
N GLU A 54 2.55 -14.68 2.96
CA GLU A 54 3.10 -15.29 1.75
C GLU A 54 2.92 -14.39 0.54
N ARG A 55 1.87 -13.58 0.55
CA ARG A 55 1.55 -12.66 -0.55
C ARG A 55 1.18 -11.30 -0.01
N ILE A 56 1.50 -10.28 -0.78
CA ILE A 56 1.12 -8.91 -0.46
C ILE A 56 0.36 -8.39 -1.68
N ARG A 57 -0.86 -7.90 -1.45
CA ARG A 57 -1.70 -7.34 -2.50
C ARG A 57 -1.76 -5.83 -2.36
N LEU A 58 -1.47 -5.13 -3.45
CA LEU A 58 -1.65 -3.69 -3.50
C LEU A 58 -2.93 -3.42 -4.27
N HIS A 59 -3.94 -2.92 -3.57
CA HIS A 59 -5.24 -2.63 -4.14
C HIS A 59 -5.36 -1.12 -4.35
N LEU A 60 -5.20 -0.68 -5.59
CA LEU A 60 -5.27 0.74 -5.92
C LEU A 60 -6.72 1.19 -6.02
N VAL A 61 -7.07 2.16 -5.18
CA VAL A 61 -8.40 2.78 -5.17
C VAL A 61 -8.26 4.14 -5.83
N ARG A 62 -9.12 4.42 -6.79
CA ARG A 62 -9.06 5.66 -7.52
C ARG A 62 -10.45 6.30 -7.62
N ASP A 63 -10.52 7.56 -7.26
CA ASP A 63 -11.74 8.35 -7.38
C ASP A 63 -11.57 9.38 -8.48
N GLU A 64 -12.62 9.60 -9.22
CA GLU A 64 -12.63 10.64 -10.24
C GLU A 64 -13.95 11.39 -10.15
N LEU A 65 -13.87 12.70 -10.01
CA LEU A 65 -15.06 13.53 -9.92
C LEU A 65 -15.30 14.23 -11.25
N LEU A 66 -16.44 13.93 -11.85
CA LEU A 66 -16.80 14.54 -13.12
C LEU A 66 -17.93 15.54 -12.90
N ALA A 67 -17.84 16.68 -13.57
CA ALA A 67 -18.93 17.64 -13.56
C ALA A 67 -20.07 17.11 -14.42
N ALA A 68 -21.30 17.14 -13.88
CA ALA A 68 -22.45 16.59 -14.56
C ALA A 68 -23.06 17.53 -15.63
N SER A 69 -22.62 18.80 -15.69
CA SER A 69 -23.15 19.74 -16.65
C SER A 69 -22.10 20.71 -17.15
#